data_172e4123fccc2252e8e742b9089ff6e7
#
_entry.id   172e4123fccc2252e8e742b9089ff6e7
#
_cell.length_a   1.000
_cell.length_b   1.000
_cell.length_c   1.000
_cell.angle_alpha   90.00
_cell.angle_beta   90.00
_cell.angle_gamma   90.00
#
_symmetry.space_group_name_H-M   'P 1'
#
loop_
_entity.id
_entity.type
_entity.pdbx_description
1 polymer ?
#
loop_
_entity_poly.entity_id
_entity_poly.type
_entity_poly.pdbx_seq_one_letter_code
_entity_poly.pdbx_strand_id
1 'polypeptide(L)'
;IADDADCRHEALTFSGTESHFTLSRKALGDSLTIRLPMPGVHNALNAAAAVAVCSELGVSSDSIVRGLAGFEGVGRRFSVLGDISWQGGNALLVDDYGHHPTELKATINAAREAYPDKRLVMVFQPHRYSRTRDCYDDFVEVLSSLDGLVLLEVYSAGEDEIPGADSRSLARSIRQAGWIDPVLLSDNGQLPASLAKFLENGDVLIMQGAGNIGRLSKLLSDAESLEVLS
;
A
#
# COMPACT_ATOMS: atom_id res chain seq x y z
N ILE A 1 -19.34 -8.95 0.90
CA ILE A 1 -20.00 -8.99 -0.43
C ILE A 1 -21.43 -9.40 -0.18
N ALA A 2 -22.40 -8.73 -0.84
CA ALA A 2 -23.80 -9.08 -0.71
C ALA A 2 -24.04 -10.53 -1.19
N ASP A 3 -24.90 -11.28 -0.49
CA ASP A 3 -25.17 -12.69 -0.80
C ASP A 3 -25.88 -12.89 -2.16
N ASP A 4 -26.38 -11.81 -2.75
CA ASP A 4 -27.08 -11.76 -4.04
C ASP A 4 -26.23 -11.21 -5.20
N ALA A 5 -24.93 -10.96 -4.99
CA ALA A 5 -24.02 -10.45 -6.02
C ALA A 5 -23.91 -11.43 -7.21
N ASP A 6 -23.94 -10.88 -8.44
CA ASP A 6 -23.82 -11.67 -9.68
C ASP A 6 -22.43 -12.27 -9.87
N CYS A 7 -21.39 -11.62 -9.35
CA CYS A 7 -20.03 -12.13 -9.28
C CYS A 7 -19.54 -12.12 -7.83
N ARG A 8 -19.16 -13.30 -7.32
CA ARG A 8 -18.76 -13.45 -5.91
C ARG A 8 -17.46 -14.24 -5.80
N HIS A 9 -16.50 -13.71 -5.07
CA HIS A 9 -15.31 -14.49 -4.73
C HIS A 9 -15.56 -15.38 -3.51
N GLU A 10 -15.01 -16.56 -3.56
CA GLU A 10 -15.07 -17.59 -2.53
C GLU A 10 -13.67 -18.16 -2.29
N ALA A 11 -13.43 -18.70 -1.10
CA ALA A 11 -12.18 -19.38 -0.74
C ALA A 11 -10.92 -18.53 -1.02
N LEU A 12 -11.00 -17.20 -0.76
CA LEU A 12 -9.86 -16.32 -0.95
C LEU A 12 -8.74 -16.66 0.03
N THR A 13 -7.57 -16.96 -0.52
CA THR A 13 -6.34 -17.25 0.22
C THR A 13 -5.18 -16.44 -0.35
N PHE A 14 -4.14 -16.23 0.45
CA PHE A 14 -2.95 -15.49 0.05
C PHE A 14 -1.72 -16.40 0.17
N SER A 15 -0.80 -16.26 -0.79
CA SER A 15 0.49 -16.95 -0.77
C SER A 15 1.57 -15.96 -1.22
N GLY A 16 2.29 -15.37 -0.25
CA GLY A 16 3.17 -14.24 -0.51
C GLY A 16 2.38 -13.08 -1.12
N THR A 17 2.81 -12.60 -2.27
CA THR A 17 2.15 -11.50 -3.01
C THR A 17 1.05 -11.95 -3.96
N GLU A 18 0.61 -13.19 -3.91
CA GLU A 18 -0.43 -13.71 -4.79
C GLU A 18 -1.76 -13.93 -4.04
N SER A 19 -2.87 -13.64 -4.71
CA SER A 19 -4.23 -13.99 -4.28
C SER A 19 -4.74 -15.16 -5.10
N HIS A 20 -5.32 -16.15 -4.43
CA HIS A 20 -5.96 -17.31 -5.03
C HIS A 20 -7.41 -17.38 -4.56
N PHE A 21 -8.35 -17.45 -5.48
CA PHE A 21 -9.77 -17.50 -5.15
C PHE A 21 -10.60 -18.12 -6.27
N THR A 22 -11.81 -18.58 -5.91
CA THR A 22 -12.83 -18.96 -6.87
C THR A 22 -13.80 -17.82 -7.05
N LEU A 23 -14.13 -17.46 -8.28
CA LEU A 23 -15.15 -16.46 -8.60
C LEU A 23 -16.35 -17.13 -9.22
N SER A 24 -17.46 -17.20 -8.50
CA SER A 24 -18.74 -17.66 -9.01
C SER A 24 -19.42 -16.56 -9.83
N ARG A 25 -19.99 -16.93 -10.98
CA ARG A 25 -20.73 -16.06 -11.92
C ARG A 25 -22.16 -16.54 -12.03
N LYS A 26 -23.06 -15.96 -11.26
CA LYS A 26 -24.45 -16.38 -11.12
C LYS A 26 -25.19 -16.40 -12.46
N ALA A 27 -25.02 -15.36 -13.27
CA ALA A 27 -25.69 -15.23 -14.57
C ALA A 27 -25.28 -16.32 -15.58
N LEU A 28 -24.04 -16.84 -15.49
CA LEU A 28 -23.51 -17.88 -16.36
C LEU A 28 -23.61 -19.29 -15.76
N GLY A 29 -23.92 -19.40 -14.46
CA GLY A 29 -24.06 -20.66 -13.75
C GLY A 29 -22.73 -21.42 -13.61
N ASP A 30 -21.59 -20.73 -13.66
CA ASP A 30 -20.25 -21.32 -13.59
C ASP A 30 -19.35 -20.60 -12.56
N SER A 31 -18.11 -21.11 -12.45
CA SER A 31 -17.09 -20.49 -11.61
C SER A 31 -15.73 -20.52 -12.27
N LEU A 32 -14.89 -19.53 -11.96
CA LEU A 32 -13.51 -19.43 -12.41
C LEU A 32 -12.56 -19.57 -11.24
N THR A 33 -11.53 -20.39 -11.39
CA THR A 33 -10.39 -20.37 -10.45
C THR A 33 -9.40 -19.30 -10.89
N ILE A 34 -9.17 -18.33 -10.04
CA ILE A 34 -8.35 -17.15 -10.32
C ILE A 34 -7.07 -17.22 -9.49
N ARG A 35 -5.94 -17.00 -10.17
CA ARG A 35 -4.66 -16.63 -9.59
C ARG A 35 -4.39 -15.20 -10.01
N LEU A 36 -4.17 -14.32 -9.03
CA LEU A 36 -3.88 -12.91 -9.24
C LEU A 36 -2.54 -12.59 -8.55
N PRO A 37 -1.51 -12.11 -9.28
CA PRO A 37 -0.20 -11.78 -8.69
C PRO A 37 -0.22 -10.42 -7.96
N MET A 38 -1.22 -10.21 -7.14
CA MET A 38 -1.39 -9.04 -6.28
C MET A 38 -2.06 -9.48 -4.96
N PRO A 39 -1.56 -9.05 -3.79
CA PRO A 39 -2.16 -9.37 -2.50
C PRO A 39 -3.35 -8.47 -2.18
N GLY A 40 -4.17 -8.91 -1.25
CA GLY A 40 -5.22 -8.11 -0.61
C GLY A 40 -6.62 -8.30 -1.20
N VAL A 41 -7.61 -8.32 -0.30
CA VAL A 41 -9.03 -8.48 -0.63
C VAL A 41 -9.52 -7.46 -1.66
N HIS A 42 -9.04 -6.21 -1.57
CA HIS A 42 -9.43 -5.14 -2.50
C HIS A 42 -9.01 -5.45 -3.95
N ASN A 43 -7.85 -6.11 -4.16
CA ASN A 43 -7.42 -6.52 -5.50
C ASN A 43 -8.22 -7.70 -6.02
N ALA A 44 -8.63 -8.63 -5.16
CA ALA A 44 -9.58 -9.69 -5.55
C ALA A 44 -10.94 -9.11 -5.97
N LEU A 45 -11.43 -8.06 -5.29
CA LEU A 45 -12.66 -7.35 -5.67
C LEU A 45 -12.51 -6.60 -7.00
N ASN A 46 -11.37 -5.93 -7.23
CA ASN A 46 -11.08 -5.29 -8.51
C ASN A 46 -11.03 -6.32 -9.66
N ALA A 47 -10.42 -7.47 -9.43
CA ALA A 47 -10.39 -8.57 -10.40
C ALA A 47 -11.80 -9.11 -10.66
N ALA A 48 -12.64 -9.26 -9.63
CA ALA A 48 -14.04 -9.67 -9.80
C ALA A 48 -14.83 -8.70 -10.68
N ALA A 49 -14.64 -7.39 -10.50
CA ALA A 49 -15.25 -6.38 -11.35
C ALA A 49 -14.75 -6.48 -12.81
N ALA A 50 -13.44 -6.68 -13.01
CA ALA A 50 -12.87 -6.86 -14.34
C ALA A 50 -13.42 -8.14 -15.02
N VAL A 51 -13.57 -9.25 -14.29
CA VAL A 51 -14.19 -10.48 -14.80
C VAL A 51 -15.63 -10.24 -15.22
N ALA A 52 -16.41 -9.52 -14.40
CA ALA A 52 -17.79 -9.21 -14.73
C ALA A 52 -17.89 -8.44 -16.06
N VAL A 53 -17.12 -7.35 -16.20
CA VAL A 53 -17.09 -6.55 -17.43
C VAL A 53 -16.63 -7.37 -18.64
N CYS A 54 -15.55 -8.15 -18.52
CA CYS A 54 -15.05 -8.99 -19.61
C CYS A 54 -16.06 -10.05 -20.01
N SER A 55 -16.79 -10.64 -19.05
CA SER A 55 -17.84 -11.63 -19.32
C SER A 55 -19.00 -11.02 -20.12
N GLU A 56 -19.46 -9.82 -19.75
CA GLU A 56 -20.50 -9.08 -20.48
C GLU A 56 -20.07 -8.72 -21.91
N LEU A 57 -18.77 -8.47 -22.12
CA LEU A 57 -18.20 -8.22 -23.44
C LEU A 57 -17.95 -9.50 -24.26
N GLY A 58 -18.30 -10.68 -23.75
CA GLY A 58 -18.15 -11.96 -24.44
C GLY A 58 -16.72 -12.49 -24.51
N VAL A 59 -15.81 -12.02 -23.65
CA VAL A 59 -14.46 -12.56 -23.56
C VAL A 59 -14.51 -13.97 -22.96
N SER A 60 -13.78 -14.92 -23.57
CA SER A 60 -13.78 -16.30 -23.09
C SER A 60 -13.19 -16.44 -21.68
N SER A 61 -13.73 -17.36 -20.90
CA SER A 61 -13.27 -17.68 -19.54
C SER A 61 -11.76 -17.94 -19.48
N ASP A 62 -11.24 -18.72 -20.42
CA ASP A 62 -9.80 -19.02 -20.51
C ASP A 62 -8.95 -17.78 -20.75
N SER A 63 -9.43 -16.84 -21.55
CA SER A 63 -8.71 -15.58 -21.81
C SER A 63 -8.71 -14.68 -20.58
N ILE A 64 -9.83 -14.63 -19.85
CA ILE A 64 -9.95 -13.89 -18.59
C ILE A 64 -8.97 -14.44 -17.56
N VAL A 65 -8.99 -15.77 -17.34
CA VAL A 65 -8.10 -16.43 -16.35
C VAL A 65 -6.62 -16.21 -16.70
N ARG A 66 -6.25 -16.41 -17.98
CA ARG A 66 -4.86 -16.15 -18.42
C ARG A 66 -4.46 -14.68 -18.27
N GLY A 67 -5.36 -13.75 -18.60
CA GLY A 67 -5.11 -12.31 -18.46
C GLY A 67 -4.85 -11.90 -17.02
N LEU A 68 -5.65 -12.42 -16.08
CA LEU A 68 -5.46 -12.13 -14.65
C LEU A 68 -4.18 -12.79 -14.10
N ALA A 69 -3.90 -14.05 -14.50
CA ALA A 69 -2.69 -14.74 -14.05
C ALA A 69 -1.38 -14.11 -14.57
N GLY A 70 -1.44 -13.49 -15.75
CA GLY A 70 -0.32 -12.77 -16.36
C GLY A 70 -0.32 -11.27 -16.10
N PHE A 71 -1.16 -10.77 -15.19
CA PHE A 71 -1.25 -9.34 -14.90
C PHE A 71 -0.05 -8.89 -14.06
N GLU A 72 0.79 -8.03 -14.62
CA GLU A 72 2.00 -7.51 -13.97
C GLU A 72 1.72 -6.39 -12.95
N GLY A 73 0.45 -6.11 -12.70
CA GLY A 73 0.03 -5.03 -11.80
C GLY A 73 -0.03 -3.65 -12.48
N VAL A 74 -0.47 -2.68 -11.71
CA VAL A 74 -0.39 -1.26 -12.06
C VAL A 74 0.72 -0.67 -11.20
N GLY A 75 1.64 0.07 -11.79
CA GLY A 75 2.73 0.70 -11.05
C GLY A 75 2.23 1.47 -9.84
N ARG A 76 2.95 1.36 -8.73
CA ARG A 76 2.57 1.97 -7.47
C ARG A 76 1.23 1.47 -6.89
N ARG A 77 0.93 0.18 -7.05
CA ARG A 77 -0.18 -0.52 -6.38
C ARG A 77 0.35 -1.78 -5.75
N PHE A 78 0.78 -1.66 -4.49
CA PHE A 78 1.52 -2.69 -3.76
C PHE A 78 2.69 -3.25 -4.60
N SER A 79 3.46 -2.37 -5.22
CA SER A 79 4.56 -2.75 -6.10
C SER A 79 5.78 -3.12 -5.27
N VAL A 80 6.17 -4.38 -5.27
CA VAL A 80 7.41 -4.85 -4.63
C VAL A 80 8.58 -4.47 -5.53
N LEU A 81 9.46 -3.61 -5.03
CA LEU A 81 10.61 -3.06 -5.77
C LEU A 81 11.93 -3.82 -5.50
N GLY A 82 11.91 -4.80 -4.58
CA GLY A 82 13.08 -5.54 -4.15
C GLY A 82 13.57 -5.14 -2.77
N ASP A 83 14.75 -5.60 -2.40
CA ASP A 83 15.36 -5.26 -1.11
C ASP A 83 16.20 -3.99 -1.21
N ILE A 84 16.09 -3.14 -0.19
CA ILE A 84 17.04 -2.07 0.08
C ILE A 84 18.01 -2.52 1.17
N SER A 85 19.27 -2.10 1.08
CA SER A 85 20.34 -2.51 1.99
C SER A 85 20.95 -1.32 2.71
N TRP A 86 21.44 -1.56 3.93
CA TRP A 86 22.29 -0.64 4.69
C TRP A 86 23.21 -1.46 5.62
N GLN A 87 24.15 -0.81 6.30
CA GLN A 87 25.10 -1.49 7.19
C GLN A 87 24.43 -2.36 8.27
N GLY A 88 23.18 -2.02 8.68
CA GLY A 88 22.42 -2.76 9.70
C GLY A 88 21.61 -3.94 9.18
N GLY A 89 21.48 -4.13 7.85
CA GLY A 89 20.70 -5.22 7.27
C GLY A 89 20.03 -4.88 5.94
N ASN A 90 18.89 -5.49 5.70
CA ASN A 90 18.04 -5.23 4.54
C ASN A 90 16.56 -5.13 4.92
N ALA A 91 15.77 -4.49 4.08
CA ALA A 91 14.32 -4.42 4.17
C ALA A 91 13.69 -4.56 2.78
N LEU A 92 12.53 -5.21 2.72
CA LEU A 92 11.76 -5.29 1.50
C LEU A 92 11.08 -3.96 1.21
N LEU A 93 11.31 -3.40 0.03
CA LEU A 93 10.72 -2.13 -0.39
C LEU A 93 9.44 -2.34 -1.18
N VAL A 94 8.35 -1.72 -0.73
CA VAL A 94 7.05 -1.71 -1.40
C VAL A 94 6.64 -0.26 -1.69
N ASP A 95 6.18 0.02 -2.90
CA ASP A 95 5.65 1.33 -3.30
C ASP A 95 4.13 1.26 -3.55
N ASP A 96 3.38 2.16 -2.93
CA ASP A 96 1.93 2.25 -3.10
C ASP A 96 1.45 3.69 -3.25
N TYR A 97 0.53 3.91 -4.18
CA TYR A 97 -0.02 5.24 -4.50
C TYR A 97 -1.11 5.69 -3.54
N GLY A 98 -1.65 4.80 -2.73
CA GLY A 98 -2.75 5.07 -1.82
C GLY A 98 -2.48 6.30 -0.94
N HIS A 99 -3.49 7.13 -0.78
CA HIS A 99 -3.38 8.41 -0.09
C HIS A 99 -4.67 8.78 0.67
N HIS A 100 -5.65 7.90 0.71
CA HIS A 100 -6.85 7.97 1.53
C HIS A 100 -6.75 6.94 2.67
N PRO A 101 -7.28 7.18 3.89
CA PRO A 101 -7.18 6.23 5.01
C PRO A 101 -7.65 4.82 4.65
N THR A 102 -8.73 4.71 3.87
CA THR A 102 -9.25 3.42 3.40
C THR A 102 -8.23 2.68 2.52
N GLU A 103 -7.49 3.39 1.65
CA GLU A 103 -6.43 2.80 0.81
C GLU A 103 -5.24 2.39 1.68
N LEU A 104 -4.81 3.23 2.63
CA LEU A 104 -3.75 2.89 3.60
C LEU A 104 -4.11 1.61 4.38
N LYS A 105 -5.33 1.53 4.90
CA LYS A 105 -5.81 0.35 5.63
C LYS A 105 -5.77 -0.91 4.75
N ALA A 106 -6.16 -0.79 3.48
CA ALA A 106 -6.11 -1.89 2.52
C ALA A 106 -4.66 -2.35 2.25
N THR A 107 -3.73 -1.40 2.08
CA THR A 107 -2.30 -1.69 1.86
C THR A 107 -1.66 -2.34 3.10
N ILE A 108 -1.94 -1.82 4.30
CA ILE A 108 -1.44 -2.39 5.57
C ILE A 108 -1.95 -3.82 5.76
N ASN A 109 -3.25 -4.05 5.53
CA ASN A 109 -3.83 -5.40 5.64
C ASN A 109 -3.19 -6.35 4.63
N ALA A 110 -3.04 -5.94 3.37
CA ALA A 110 -2.38 -6.75 2.35
C ALA A 110 -0.92 -7.08 2.73
N ALA A 111 -0.19 -6.12 3.32
CA ALA A 111 1.18 -6.35 3.80
C ALA A 111 1.22 -7.32 5.00
N ARG A 112 0.29 -7.21 5.96
CA ARG A 112 0.15 -8.15 7.08
C ARG A 112 -0.19 -9.57 6.61
N GLU A 113 -1.04 -9.70 5.58
CA GLU A 113 -1.40 -10.99 4.99
C GLU A 113 -0.23 -11.62 4.22
N ALA A 114 0.52 -10.80 3.46
CA ALA A 114 1.65 -11.27 2.67
C ALA A 114 2.90 -11.58 3.53
N TYR A 115 3.08 -10.85 4.63
CA TYR A 115 4.27 -10.88 5.49
C TYR A 115 3.88 -10.89 6.98
N PRO A 116 3.20 -11.93 7.49
CA PRO A 116 2.58 -11.94 8.82
C PRO A 116 3.58 -11.78 9.98
N ASP A 117 4.82 -12.25 9.80
CA ASP A 117 5.86 -12.25 10.84
C ASP A 117 6.83 -11.08 10.72
N LYS A 118 6.56 -10.13 9.82
CA LYS A 118 7.43 -9.00 9.55
C LYS A 118 6.95 -7.73 10.23
N ARG A 119 7.89 -6.93 10.70
CA ARG A 119 7.63 -5.57 11.16
C ARG A 119 7.29 -4.69 9.96
N LEU A 120 6.18 -3.95 10.01
CA LEU A 120 5.74 -3.03 8.95
C LEU A 120 6.12 -1.61 9.30
N VAL A 121 7.00 -1.04 8.50
CA VAL A 121 7.40 0.36 8.57
C VAL A 121 6.82 1.09 7.36
N MET A 122 6.23 2.25 7.57
CA MET A 122 5.70 3.07 6.49
C MET A 122 6.37 4.44 6.47
N VAL A 123 6.77 4.88 5.27
CA VAL A 123 7.01 6.30 4.97
C VAL A 123 5.73 6.80 4.31
N PHE A 124 5.04 7.72 4.97
CA PHE A 124 3.80 8.28 4.47
C PHE A 124 3.93 9.76 4.12
N GLN A 125 3.49 10.12 2.91
CA GLN A 125 3.36 11.50 2.48
C GLN A 125 1.88 11.86 2.35
N PRO A 126 1.30 12.61 3.29
CA PRO A 126 -0.07 13.11 3.14
C PRO A 126 -0.19 13.94 1.86
N HIS A 127 -1.33 13.83 1.19
CA HIS A 127 -1.56 14.50 -0.10
C HIS A 127 -2.80 15.39 0.01
N ARG A 128 -2.60 16.72 -0.11
CA ARG A 128 -3.55 17.81 0.10
C ARG A 128 -3.87 18.10 1.57
N TYR A 129 -3.85 19.36 1.92
CA TYR A 129 -4.24 19.82 3.25
C TYR A 129 -5.73 19.61 3.53
N SER A 130 -6.60 19.81 2.51
CA SER A 130 -8.03 19.56 2.64
C SER A 130 -8.34 18.11 3.03
N ARG A 131 -7.73 17.13 2.35
CA ARG A 131 -7.91 15.71 2.70
C ARG A 131 -7.35 15.38 4.08
N THR A 132 -6.17 15.90 4.41
CA THR A 132 -5.56 15.68 5.73
C THR A 132 -6.47 16.18 6.84
N ARG A 133 -7.15 17.34 6.65
CA ARG A 133 -8.16 17.85 7.57
C ARG A 133 -9.41 16.98 7.62
N ASP A 134 -9.99 16.66 6.45
CA ASP A 134 -11.29 16.00 6.36
C ASP A 134 -11.28 14.56 6.83
N CYS A 135 -10.13 13.88 6.73
CA CYS A 135 -9.92 12.49 7.15
C CYS A 135 -8.95 12.37 8.34
N TYR A 136 -8.81 13.42 9.14
CA TYR A 136 -7.74 13.54 10.14
C TYR A 136 -7.74 12.39 11.16
N ASP A 137 -8.88 12.12 11.77
CA ASP A 137 -9.02 11.07 12.79
C ASP A 137 -8.83 9.68 12.20
N ASP A 138 -9.31 9.46 10.98
CA ASP A 138 -9.11 8.20 10.25
C ASP A 138 -7.62 7.97 9.94
N PHE A 139 -6.86 9.04 9.60
CA PHE A 139 -5.41 8.94 9.43
C PHE A 139 -4.72 8.60 10.75
N VAL A 140 -5.10 9.24 11.86
CA VAL A 140 -4.53 8.92 13.17
C VAL A 140 -4.78 7.45 13.51
N GLU A 141 -6.00 6.95 13.32
CA GLU A 141 -6.35 5.56 13.60
C GLU A 141 -5.51 4.59 12.76
N VAL A 142 -5.53 4.74 11.42
CA VAL A 142 -4.90 3.78 10.52
C VAL A 142 -3.37 3.79 10.64
N LEU A 143 -2.75 4.97 10.77
CA LEU A 143 -1.30 5.08 10.88
C LEU A 143 -0.77 4.59 12.23
N SER A 144 -1.59 4.66 13.29
CA SER A 144 -1.25 4.12 14.61
C SER A 144 -1.20 2.59 14.65
N SER A 145 -1.69 1.89 13.63
CA SER A 145 -1.65 0.42 13.53
C SER A 145 -0.34 -0.17 13.00
N LEU A 146 0.60 0.70 12.60
CA LEU A 146 1.92 0.33 12.09
C LEU A 146 2.90 0.02 13.23
N ASP A 147 3.99 -0.68 12.90
CA ASP A 147 5.09 -0.92 13.85
C ASP A 147 6.13 0.21 13.83
N GLY A 148 6.16 0.98 12.74
CA GLY A 148 7.00 2.16 12.60
C GLY A 148 6.47 3.11 11.52
N LEU A 149 6.65 4.42 11.74
CA LEU A 149 6.13 5.45 10.86
C LEU A 149 7.13 6.60 10.70
N VAL A 150 7.40 6.94 9.45
CA VAL A 150 8.06 8.18 9.04
C VAL A 150 7.05 9.02 8.28
N LEU A 151 6.81 10.24 8.75
CA LEU A 151 5.93 11.20 8.08
C LEU A 151 6.76 12.23 7.31
N LEU A 152 6.46 12.39 6.05
CA LEU A 152 6.96 13.50 5.23
C LEU A 152 6.00 14.68 5.32
N GLU A 153 6.44 15.88 4.93
CA GLU A 153 5.55 17.04 4.85
C GLU A 153 4.43 16.80 3.83
N VAL A 154 3.29 17.45 4.07
CA VAL A 154 2.11 17.36 3.19
C VAL A 154 2.47 17.81 1.79
N TYR A 155 2.20 16.99 0.81
CA TYR A 155 2.24 17.40 -0.59
C TYR A 155 1.00 18.24 -0.90
N SER A 156 1.18 19.55 -1.07
CA SER A 156 0.07 20.51 -1.17
C SER A 156 -0.83 20.31 -2.38
N ALA A 157 -0.27 19.83 -3.50
CA ALA A 157 -0.96 19.72 -4.80
C ALA A 157 -1.61 21.05 -5.24
N GLY A 158 -1.00 22.18 -4.88
CA GLY A 158 -1.47 23.51 -5.21
C GLY A 158 -2.47 24.13 -4.22
N GLU A 159 -2.74 23.45 -3.10
CA GLU A 159 -3.56 24.01 -2.01
C GLU A 159 -2.70 24.86 -1.06
N ASP A 160 -3.33 25.86 -0.46
CA ASP A 160 -2.76 26.62 0.65
C ASP A 160 -2.75 25.75 1.92
N GLU A 161 -1.84 26.07 2.83
CA GLU A 161 -1.76 25.42 4.14
C GLU A 161 -3.04 25.64 4.95
N ILE A 162 -3.54 24.57 5.57
CA ILE A 162 -4.67 24.62 6.50
C ILE A 162 -4.13 24.40 7.92
N PRO A 163 -4.29 25.34 8.85
CA PRO A 163 -3.81 25.20 10.22
C PRO A 163 -4.33 23.90 10.87
N GLY A 164 -3.42 23.11 11.43
CA GLY A 164 -3.74 21.84 12.08
C GLY A 164 -3.90 20.63 11.14
N ALA A 165 -3.85 20.84 9.81
CA ALA A 165 -3.90 19.78 8.81
C ALA A 165 -2.51 19.46 8.24
N ASP A 166 -1.48 19.64 9.02
CA ASP A 166 -0.07 19.40 8.67
C ASP A 166 0.46 18.09 9.28
N SER A 167 1.59 17.62 8.76
CA SER A 167 2.22 16.37 9.20
C SER A 167 2.69 16.44 10.66
N ARG A 168 3.04 17.61 11.16
CA ARG A 168 3.45 17.82 12.56
C ARG A 168 2.27 17.63 13.51
N SER A 169 1.11 18.17 13.17
CA SER A 169 -0.13 17.99 13.91
C SER A 169 -0.55 16.53 13.93
N LEU A 170 -0.47 15.86 12.76
CA LEU A 170 -0.77 14.44 12.63
C LEU A 170 0.18 13.58 13.49
N ALA A 171 1.50 13.82 13.42
CA ALA A 171 2.49 13.12 14.23
C ALA A 171 2.22 13.30 15.75
N ARG A 172 1.81 14.51 16.17
CA ARG A 172 1.46 14.79 17.57
C ARG A 172 0.26 13.96 18.02
N SER A 173 -0.81 13.89 17.21
CA SER A 173 -2.01 13.13 17.55
C SER A 173 -1.75 11.62 17.57
N ILE A 174 -0.98 11.08 16.63
CA ILE A 174 -0.56 9.67 16.61
C ILE A 174 0.27 9.35 17.88
N ARG A 175 1.20 10.23 18.24
CA ARG A 175 2.02 10.06 19.46
C ARG A 175 1.16 10.09 20.72
N GLN A 176 0.13 10.95 20.77
CA GLN A 176 -0.82 11.01 21.88
C GLN A 176 -1.70 9.76 21.98
N ALA A 177 -1.99 9.08 20.87
CA ALA A 177 -2.66 7.78 20.90
C ALA A 177 -1.80 6.69 21.57
N GLY A 178 -0.48 6.88 21.67
CA GLY A 178 0.41 6.10 22.53
C GLY A 178 0.88 4.76 21.95
N TRP A 179 0.57 4.44 20.67
CA TRP A 179 0.93 3.16 20.06
C TRP A 179 2.31 3.19 19.39
N ILE A 180 2.64 4.29 18.71
CA ILE A 180 3.92 4.48 18.03
C ILE A 180 4.40 5.93 18.19
N ASP A 181 5.72 6.16 18.01
CA ASP A 181 6.35 7.48 17.96
C ASP A 181 6.80 7.80 16.53
N PRO A 182 6.02 8.57 15.75
CA PRO A 182 6.37 8.90 14.38
C PRO A 182 7.62 9.77 14.28
N VAL A 183 8.48 9.44 13.31
CA VAL A 183 9.57 10.33 12.88
C VAL A 183 9.02 11.31 11.84
N LEU A 184 9.15 12.61 12.10
CA LEU A 184 8.78 13.66 11.14
C LEU A 184 10.01 14.14 10.39
N LEU A 185 9.96 14.12 9.06
CA LEU A 185 11.00 14.65 8.19
C LEU A 185 10.49 15.84 7.38
N SER A 186 11.09 16.99 7.60
CA SER A 186 10.81 18.21 6.84
C SER A 186 11.67 18.33 5.57
N ASP A 187 12.74 17.57 5.49
CA ASP A 187 13.62 17.52 4.32
C ASP A 187 13.71 16.06 3.80
N ASN A 188 13.18 15.84 2.61
CA ASN A 188 13.18 14.54 1.96
C ASN A 188 14.61 14.01 1.66
N GLY A 189 15.61 14.90 1.55
CA GLY A 189 17.00 14.52 1.37
C GLY A 189 17.59 13.76 2.56
N GLN A 190 16.99 13.92 3.75
CA GLN A 190 17.41 13.21 4.96
C GLN A 190 16.79 11.80 5.08
N LEU A 191 15.90 11.42 4.17
CA LEU A 191 15.17 10.15 4.26
C LEU A 191 16.10 8.94 4.30
N PRO A 192 17.12 8.76 3.42
CA PRO A 192 18.00 7.61 3.45
C PRO A 192 18.73 7.46 4.78
N ALA A 193 19.34 8.54 5.27
CA ALA A 193 20.08 8.54 6.55
C ALA A 193 19.15 8.28 7.76
N SER A 194 17.91 8.71 7.68
CA SER A 194 16.91 8.46 8.71
C SER A 194 16.43 7.01 8.69
N LEU A 195 16.19 6.44 7.50
CA LEU A 195 15.83 5.04 7.33
C LEU A 195 16.93 4.10 7.82
N ALA A 196 18.20 4.36 7.50
CA ALA A 196 19.32 3.56 7.96
C ALA A 196 19.43 3.46 9.49
N LYS A 197 18.88 4.44 10.23
CA LYS A 197 18.85 4.45 11.71
C LYS A 197 17.56 3.87 12.28
N PHE A 198 16.48 3.87 11.50
CA PHE A 198 15.13 3.54 11.95
C PHE A 198 14.72 2.11 11.63
N LEU A 199 15.19 1.58 10.51
CA LEU A 199 14.87 0.24 10.04
C LEU A 199 15.61 -0.84 10.84
N GLU A 200 14.94 -1.98 10.96
CA GLU A 200 15.49 -3.22 11.49
C GLU A 200 15.63 -4.25 10.37
N ASN A 201 16.60 -5.16 10.52
CA ASN A 201 16.84 -6.19 9.50
C ASN A 201 15.60 -7.07 9.29
N GLY A 202 15.16 -7.15 8.06
CA GLY A 202 14.01 -7.95 7.65
C GLY A 202 12.67 -7.21 7.68
N ASP A 203 12.65 -5.89 7.92
CA ASP A 203 11.44 -5.07 7.82
C ASP A 203 10.80 -5.12 6.43
N VAL A 204 9.52 -4.80 6.38
CA VAL A 204 8.82 -4.41 5.16
C VAL A 204 8.62 -2.89 5.20
N LEU A 205 9.30 -2.18 4.31
CA LEU A 205 9.19 -0.73 4.15
C LEU A 205 8.20 -0.39 3.07
N ILE A 206 7.10 0.27 3.45
CA ILE A 206 6.07 0.74 2.52
C ILE A 206 6.24 2.24 2.29
N MET A 207 6.47 2.62 1.03
CA MET A 207 6.47 4.01 0.59
C MET A 207 5.06 4.36 0.09
N GLN A 208 4.32 5.17 0.86
CA GLN A 208 2.88 5.37 0.65
C GLN A 208 2.52 6.82 0.37
N GLY A 209 1.83 7.09 -0.76
CA GLY A 209 1.29 8.41 -1.07
C GLY A 209 1.24 8.75 -2.56
N ALA A 210 0.44 9.76 -2.93
CA ALA A 210 0.21 10.19 -4.32
C ALA A 210 1.14 11.34 -4.78
N GLY A 211 1.95 11.90 -3.88
CA GLY A 211 2.85 13.01 -4.16
C GLY A 211 4.18 12.57 -4.80
N ASN A 212 5.23 13.33 -4.50
CA ASN A 212 6.58 13.07 -5.03
C ASN A 212 7.31 11.89 -4.33
N ILE A 213 6.68 11.25 -3.35
CA ILE A 213 7.22 10.08 -2.65
C ILE A 213 7.59 8.93 -3.60
N GLY A 214 6.87 8.75 -4.72
CA GLY A 214 7.22 7.74 -5.71
C GLY A 214 8.59 7.95 -6.38
N ARG A 215 9.12 9.19 -6.41
CA ARG A 215 10.50 9.45 -6.83
C ARG A 215 11.50 9.00 -5.78
N LEU A 216 11.14 9.12 -4.50
CA LEU A 216 11.95 8.63 -3.39
C LEU A 216 11.98 7.10 -3.37
N SER A 217 10.83 6.43 -3.62
CA SER A 217 10.77 4.97 -3.77
C SER A 217 11.74 4.49 -4.85
N LYS A 218 11.72 5.14 -6.02
CA LYS A 218 12.63 4.81 -7.10
C LYS A 218 14.09 5.06 -6.74
N LEU A 219 14.40 6.19 -6.10
CA LEU A 219 15.75 6.52 -5.65
C LEU A 219 16.29 5.45 -4.70
N LEU A 220 15.49 5.00 -3.74
CA LEU A 220 15.86 3.95 -2.80
C LEU A 220 16.07 2.60 -3.50
N SER A 221 15.21 2.27 -4.46
CA SER A 221 15.28 1.02 -5.22
C SER A 221 16.49 0.95 -6.16
N ASP A 222 16.90 2.09 -6.72
CA ASP A 222 18.04 2.16 -7.67
C ASP A 222 19.40 2.22 -6.94
N ALA A 223 19.42 2.40 -5.62
CA ALA A 223 20.65 2.55 -4.85
C ALA A 223 21.23 1.20 -4.42
N GLU A 224 22.56 1.09 -4.41
CA GLU A 224 23.26 -0.08 -3.87
C GLU A 224 23.11 -0.21 -2.34
N SER A 225 23.06 0.92 -1.64
CA SER A 225 22.79 0.99 -0.20
C SER A 225 22.28 2.37 0.22
N LEU A 226 21.67 2.48 1.41
CA LEU A 226 21.17 3.76 1.94
C LEU A 226 22.33 4.74 2.23
N GLU A 227 23.51 4.26 2.57
CA GLU A 227 24.68 5.09 2.86
C GLU A 227 25.19 5.85 1.62
N VAL A 228 25.00 5.30 0.43
CA VAL A 228 25.40 5.96 -0.84
C VAL A 228 24.55 7.19 -1.11
N LEU A 229 23.34 7.23 -0.55
CA LEU A 229 22.36 8.33 -0.70
C LEU A 229 22.43 9.37 0.43
N SER A 230 23.26 9.15 1.45
CA SER A 230 23.28 9.93 2.71
C SER A 230 24.30 11.07 2.69
#